data_13ce0b6b9ec1979d2e8a14860918f5a8
#
_entry.id   13ce0b6b9ec1979d2e8a14860918f5a8
#
_cell.length_a   1.000
_cell.length_b   1.000
_cell.length_c   1.000
_cell.angle_alpha   90.00
_cell.angle_beta   90.00
_cell.angle_gamma   90.00
#
_symmetry.space_group_name_H-M   'P 1'
#
loop_
_entity.id
_entity.type
_entity.pdbx_description
1 polymer ?
#
loop_
_entity_poly.entity_id
_entity_poly.type
_entity_poly.pdbx_seq_one_letter_code
_entity_poly.pdbx_strand_id
1 'polypeptide(L)'
;MKLNFEYGQGTMAAELPDNTDVFIPGETVKDPAYIPEDQLEAAYLESLAHPIGMPTLTELAGPGKTVTIVVPDRVKGGEQPMSHRKISIKLILDELYAAGVEKKDILLICSNGLHRKNTEQEIHNILGDELFHEFWHTHQIINHDSEDYDHLVDLGTTDRGDPVLMNKYVYDS
;
A
#
# COMPACT_ATOMS: atom_id res chain seq x y z
N MET A 1 -30.13 11.45 18.85
CA MET A 1 -30.61 11.74 17.48
C MET A 1 -31.01 10.46 16.77
N LYS A 2 -31.96 10.55 15.80
CA LYS A 2 -32.36 9.39 14.98
C LYS A 2 -31.65 9.45 13.63
N LEU A 3 -30.97 8.37 13.24
CA LEU A 3 -30.28 8.24 11.97
C LEU A 3 -30.83 7.06 11.17
N ASN A 4 -31.06 7.27 9.87
CA ASN A 4 -31.38 6.21 8.94
C ASN A 4 -30.13 5.86 8.12
N PHE A 5 -29.85 4.57 7.98
CA PHE A 5 -28.74 4.08 7.14
C PHE A 5 -29.18 2.88 6.30
N GLU A 6 -28.45 2.64 5.24
CA GLU A 6 -28.71 1.52 4.36
C GLU A 6 -28.49 0.19 5.09
N TYR A 7 -29.43 -0.74 4.93
CA TYR A 7 -29.36 -2.08 5.48
C TYR A 7 -29.92 -3.10 4.49
N GLY A 8 -29.07 -3.88 3.91
CA GLY A 8 -29.42 -4.79 2.82
C GLY A 8 -30.01 -4.04 1.62
N GLN A 9 -31.28 -4.35 1.28
CA GLN A 9 -32.02 -3.67 0.20
C GLN A 9 -33.00 -2.59 0.73
N GLY A 10 -32.87 -2.22 1.97
CA GLY A 10 -33.74 -1.23 2.61
C GLY A 10 -32.96 -0.29 3.52
N THR A 11 -33.70 0.38 4.40
CA THR A 11 -33.12 1.28 5.40
C THR A 11 -33.47 0.83 6.79
N MET A 12 -32.58 1.03 7.74
CA MET A 12 -32.78 0.83 9.16
C MET A 12 -32.60 2.15 9.90
N ALA A 13 -33.42 2.39 10.90
CA ALA A 13 -33.29 3.53 11.78
C ALA A 13 -32.63 3.11 13.11
N ALA A 14 -31.66 3.90 13.58
CA ALA A 14 -31.13 3.76 14.92
C ALA A 14 -31.24 5.07 15.69
N GLU A 15 -31.43 4.94 17.00
CA GLU A 15 -31.29 6.07 17.92
C GLU A 15 -29.87 6.10 18.46
N LEU A 16 -29.19 7.21 18.22
CA LEU A 16 -27.81 7.47 18.64
C LEU A 16 -27.79 8.59 19.68
N PRO A 17 -26.75 8.66 20.52
CA PRO A 17 -26.53 9.80 21.39
C PRO A 17 -26.56 11.13 20.60
N ASP A 18 -27.07 12.21 21.21
CA ASP A 18 -27.23 13.47 20.52
C ASP A 18 -25.88 14.15 20.15
N ASN A 19 -24.79 13.75 20.79
CA ASN A 19 -23.43 14.16 20.51
C ASN A 19 -22.69 13.30 19.50
N THR A 20 -23.40 12.47 18.72
CA THR A 20 -22.83 11.65 17.68
C THR A 20 -22.49 12.51 16.46
N ASP A 21 -21.24 12.49 16.04
CA ASP A 21 -20.82 13.06 14.76
C ASP A 21 -21.15 12.10 13.63
N VAL A 22 -21.82 12.58 12.59
CA VAL A 22 -22.22 11.80 11.43
C VAL A 22 -21.37 12.21 10.23
N PHE A 23 -20.61 11.24 9.70
CA PHE A 23 -19.83 11.40 8.48
C PHE A 23 -20.54 10.72 7.32
N ILE A 24 -20.99 11.48 6.34
CA ILE A 24 -21.57 10.98 5.09
C ILE A 24 -20.79 11.62 3.94
N PRO A 25 -20.00 10.84 3.16
CA PRO A 25 -19.25 11.37 2.03
C PRO A 25 -20.17 12.09 1.03
N GLY A 26 -19.75 13.26 0.57
CA GLY A 26 -20.51 14.08 -0.37
C GLY A 26 -21.66 14.91 0.27
N GLU A 27 -22.15 14.53 1.46
CA GLU A 27 -23.24 15.24 2.16
C GLU A 27 -22.72 16.09 3.32
N THR A 28 -22.24 15.46 4.39
CA THR A 28 -21.74 16.19 5.59
C THR A 28 -20.30 16.61 5.46
N VAL A 29 -19.53 15.93 4.62
CA VAL A 29 -18.14 16.27 4.27
C VAL A 29 -18.03 16.37 2.76
N LYS A 30 -17.52 17.50 2.29
CA LYS A 30 -17.26 17.69 0.86
C LYS A 30 -16.16 16.74 0.39
N ASP A 31 -16.33 16.15 -0.79
CA ASP A 31 -15.28 15.40 -1.43
C ASP A 31 -14.06 16.32 -1.64
N PRO A 32 -12.84 15.80 -1.40
CA PRO A 32 -11.64 16.55 -1.71
C PRO A 32 -11.56 16.82 -3.21
N ALA A 33 -10.91 17.91 -3.58
CA ALA A 33 -10.59 18.16 -4.97
C ALA A 33 -9.66 17.08 -5.49
N TYR A 34 -10.01 16.46 -6.62
CA TYR A 34 -9.12 15.49 -7.27
C TYR A 34 -7.89 16.22 -7.83
N ILE A 35 -6.73 15.57 -7.70
CA ILE A 35 -5.52 16.00 -8.37
C ILE A 35 -5.63 15.59 -9.83
N PRO A 36 -5.55 16.52 -10.81
CA PRO A 36 -5.54 16.19 -12.22
C PRO A 36 -4.40 15.22 -12.57
N GLU A 37 -4.62 14.34 -13.56
CA GLU A 37 -3.66 13.31 -13.94
C GLU A 37 -2.29 13.91 -14.34
N ASP A 38 -2.29 15.03 -15.04
CA ASP A 38 -1.10 15.79 -15.45
C ASP A 38 -0.33 16.45 -14.27
N GLN A 39 -0.92 16.46 -13.07
CA GLN A 39 -0.32 17.01 -11.85
C GLN A 39 0.07 15.91 -10.84
N LEU A 40 -0.26 14.65 -11.09
CA LEU A 40 -0.01 13.56 -10.15
C LEU A 40 1.48 13.38 -9.84
N GLU A 41 2.34 13.40 -10.85
CA GLU A 41 3.78 13.25 -10.65
C GLU A 41 4.34 14.37 -9.77
N ALA A 42 3.98 15.62 -10.06
CA ALA A 42 4.40 16.77 -9.26
C ALA A 42 3.90 16.67 -7.81
N ALA A 43 2.66 16.22 -7.61
CA ALA A 43 2.10 16.04 -6.27
C ALA A 43 2.81 14.92 -5.49
N TYR A 44 3.22 13.85 -6.14
CA TYR A 44 4.05 12.80 -5.53
C TYR A 44 5.44 13.31 -5.15
N LEU A 45 6.12 13.99 -6.06
CA LEU A 45 7.44 14.57 -5.79
C LEU A 45 7.38 15.53 -4.59
N GLU A 46 6.36 16.37 -4.53
CA GLU A 46 6.14 17.28 -3.40
C GLU A 46 5.93 16.50 -2.08
N SER A 47 5.14 15.42 -2.09
CA SER A 47 4.91 14.60 -0.90
C SER A 47 6.15 13.82 -0.45
N LEU A 48 7.00 13.39 -1.37
CA LEU A 48 8.28 12.73 -1.07
C LEU A 48 9.31 13.73 -0.50
N ALA A 49 9.30 14.96 -1.01
CA ALA A 49 10.17 16.02 -0.51
C ALA A 49 9.77 16.55 0.88
N HIS A 50 8.48 16.45 1.22
CA HIS A 50 7.93 16.98 2.47
C HIS A 50 7.10 15.92 3.23
N PRO A 51 7.72 14.82 3.69
CA PRO A 51 7.01 13.76 4.40
C PRO A 51 6.50 14.25 5.76
N ILE A 52 5.34 13.72 6.18
CA ILE A 52 4.70 14.12 7.43
C ILE A 52 5.34 13.39 8.61
N GLY A 53 6.05 14.13 9.46
CA GLY A 53 6.58 13.64 10.74
C GLY A 53 7.71 12.62 10.64
N MET A 54 8.37 12.51 9.48
CA MET A 54 9.50 11.60 9.27
C MET A 54 10.53 12.24 8.33
N PRO A 55 11.79 11.74 8.32
CA PRO A 55 12.79 12.16 7.33
C PRO A 55 12.39 11.74 5.90
N THR A 56 13.02 12.34 4.90
CA THR A 56 12.88 11.96 3.49
C THR A 56 13.44 10.56 3.21
N LEU A 57 13.05 9.95 2.09
CA LEU A 57 13.62 8.65 1.69
C LEU A 57 15.12 8.72 1.52
N THR A 58 15.63 9.80 0.96
CA THR A 58 17.08 10.01 0.75
C THR A 58 17.87 10.17 2.05
N GLU A 59 17.24 10.60 3.14
CA GLU A 59 17.85 10.64 4.48
C GLU A 59 17.81 9.29 5.19
N LEU A 60 16.81 8.45 4.90
CA LEU A 60 16.62 7.13 5.52
C LEU A 60 17.39 6.03 4.77
N ALA A 61 17.41 6.12 3.45
CA ALA A 61 18.03 5.15 2.56
C ALA A 61 19.52 5.47 2.31
N GLY A 62 20.23 4.52 1.71
CA GLY A 62 21.64 4.70 1.36
C GLY A 62 22.30 3.42 0.88
N PRO A 63 23.59 3.47 0.48
CA PRO A 63 24.31 2.29 0.05
C PRO A 63 24.32 1.18 1.10
N GLY A 64 24.00 -0.06 0.66
CA GLY A 64 23.95 -1.25 1.51
C GLY A 64 22.70 -1.36 2.40
N LYS A 65 21.74 -0.47 2.25
CA LYS A 65 20.41 -0.62 2.86
C LYS A 65 19.53 -1.51 2.01
N THR A 66 18.79 -2.39 2.66
CA THR A 66 17.71 -3.18 2.06
C THR A 66 16.39 -2.44 2.16
N VAL A 67 15.55 -2.54 1.14
CA VAL A 67 14.26 -1.86 1.06
C VAL A 67 13.19 -2.83 0.59
N THR A 68 12.10 -2.89 1.33
CA THR A 68 10.91 -3.63 0.94
C THR A 68 9.75 -2.68 0.64
N ILE A 69 9.29 -2.69 -0.62
CA ILE A 69 8.11 -1.92 -1.06
C ILE A 69 6.89 -2.82 -1.01
N VAL A 70 5.96 -2.50 -0.12
CA VAL A 70 4.71 -3.26 0.04
C VAL A 70 3.63 -2.65 -0.84
N VAL A 71 3.12 -3.45 -1.79
CA VAL A 71 2.13 -3.04 -2.78
C VAL A 71 0.81 -3.76 -2.51
N PRO A 72 -0.32 -3.06 -2.39
CA PRO A 72 -1.62 -3.71 -2.28
C PRO A 72 -1.94 -4.56 -3.52
N ASP A 73 -2.70 -5.62 -3.33
CA ASP A 73 -3.09 -6.53 -4.39
C ASP A 73 -4.07 -5.91 -5.43
N ARG A 74 -4.46 -6.70 -6.45
CA ARG A 74 -5.39 -6.31 -7.51
C ARG A 74 -6.75 -5.82 -6.98
N VAL A 75 -7.25 -6.41 -5.88
CA VAL A 75 -8.57 -6.12 -5.31
C VAL A 75 -8.68 -4.67 -4.83
N LYS A 76 -7.55 -4.04 -4.55
CA LYS A 76 -7.48 -2.62 -4.15
C LYS A 76 -7.37 -1.65 -5.34
N GLY A 77 -7.91 -2.02 -6.49
CA GLY A 77 -7.94 -1.16 -7.69
C GLY A 77 -6.59 -1.01 -8.40
N GLY A 78 -5.61 -1.88 -8.12
CA GLY A 78 -4.26 -1.77 -8.70
C GLY A 78 -4.17 -1.96 -10.20
N GLU A 79 -5.11 -2.70 -10.79
CA GLU A 79 -5.17 -2.95 -12.23
C GLU A 79 -5.96 -1.88 -12.99
N GLN A 80 -6.63 -0.95 -12.29
CA GLN A 80 -7.41 0.09 -12.96
C GLN A 80 -6.51 1.04 -13.74
N PRO A 81 -6.96 1.55 -14.90
CA PRO A 81 -6.19 2.52 -15.69
C PRO A 81 -5.80 3.77 -14.91
N MET A 82 -6.66 4.19 -13.96
CA MET A 82 -6.43 5.33 -13.08
C MET A 82 -5.54 5.02 -11.87
N SER A 83 -5.02 3.79 -11.76
CA SER A 83 -4.12 3.43 -10.67
C SER A 83 -2.81 4.22 -10.77
N HIS A 84 -2.54 5.03 -9.77
CA HIS A 84 -1.33 5.85 -9.70
C HIS A 84 -0.09 5.09 -9.16
N ARG A 85 -0.22 3.79 -8.85
CA ARG A 85 0.88 2.96 -8.30
C ARG A 85 2.10 2.91 -9.21
N LYS A 86 1.88 2.84 -10.53
CA LYS A 86 2.95 2.84 -11.52
C LYS A 86 3.82 4.10 -11.42
N ILE A 87 3.19 5.25 -11.23
CA ILE A 87 3.87 6.54 -11.05
C ILE A 87 4.58 6.57 -9.69
N SER A 88 3.84 6.30 -8.61
CA SER A 88 4.36 6.41 -7.24
C SER A 88 5.53 5.46 -6.97
N ILE A 89 5.45 4.20 -7.41
CA ILE A 89 6.53 3.23 -7.20
C ILE A 89 7.77 3.65 -7.99
N LYS A 90 7.60 4.11 -9.24
CA LYS A 90 8.71 4.61 -10.05
C LYS A 90 9.43 5.77 -9.35
N LEU A 91 8.72 6.77 -8.89
CA LEU A 91 9.30 7.93 -8.20
C LEU A 91 10.00 7.54 -6.89
N ILE A 92 9.42 6.58 -6.13
CA ILE A 92 10.07 6.03 -4.94
C ILE A 92 11.39 5.34 -5.31
N LEU A 93 11.41 4.55 -6.40
CA LEU A 93 12.63 3.90 -6.87
C LEU A 93 13.69 4.91 -7.32
N ASP A 94 13.28 5.96 -8.03
CA ASP A 94 14.20 7.03 -8.47
C ASP A 94 14.88 7.71 -7.25
N GLU A 95 14.12 7.99 -6.18
CA GLU A 95 14.66 8.52 -4.92
C GLU A 95 15.62 7.53 -4.23
N LEU A 96 15.25 6.24 -4.18
CA LEU A 96 16.10 5.21 -3.58
C LEU A 96 17.41 5.03 -4.35
N TYR A 97 17.36 5.05 -5.68
CA TYR A 97 18.55 4.98 -6.52
C TYR A 97 19.42 6.22 -6.36
N ALA A 98 18.82 7.41 -6.29
CA ALA A 98 19.54 8.66 -6.01
C ALA A 98 20.24 8.64 -4.64
N ALA A 99 19.64 7.97 -3.64
CA ALA A 99 20.24 7.74 -2.34
C ALA A 99 21.35 6.67 -2.33
N GLY A 100 21.56 5.95 -3.45
CA GLY A 100 22.59 4.92 -3.60
C GLY A 100 22.18 3.51 -3.19
N VAL A 101 20.87 3.25 -3.06
CA VAL A 101 20.35 1.88 -2.89
C VAL A 101 20.54 1.14 -4.22
N GLU A 102 21.08 -0.06 -4.19
CA GLU A 102 21.23 -0.86 -5.39
C GLU A 102 19.93 -1.66 -5.66
N LYS A 103 19.63 -1.86 -6.94
CA LYS A 103 18.44 -2.64 -7.35
C LYS A 103 18.35 -4.00 -6.66
N LYS A 104 19.45 -4.71 -6.51
CA LYS A 104 19.49 -6.03 -5.85
C LYS A 104 19.01 -6.03 -4.41
N ASP A 105 19.03 -4.86 -3.76
CA ASP A 105 18.67 -4.66 -2.36
C ASP A 105 17.19 -4.19 -2.20
N ILE A 106 16.43 -4.17 -3.30
CA ILE A 106 15.02 -3.77 -3.32
C ILE A 106 14.14 -4.98 -3.59
N LEU A 107 13.09 -5.16 -2.78
CA LEU A 107 12.08 -6.20 -2.94
C LEU A 107 10.68 -5.56 -3.00
N LEU A 108 9.83 -6.02 -3.93
CA LEU A 108 8.43 -5.65 -4.01
C LEU A 108 7.57 -6.81 -3.50
N ILE A 109 6.67 -6.54 -2.55
CA ILE A 109 5.76 -7.54 -1.98
C ILE A 109 4.32 -7.16 -2.25
N CYS A 110 3.59 -8.01 -2.99
CA CYS A 110 2.14 -7.92 -3.09
C CYS A 110 1.49 -8.38 -1.79
N SER A 111 0.89 -7.45 -1.04
CA SER A 111 0.20 -7.74 0.22
C SER A 111 -1.25 -8.12 -0.03
N ASN A 112 -1.48 -9.38 -0.38
CA ASN A 112 -2.82 -9.90 -0.71
C ASN A 112 -3.67 -10.26 0.51
N GLY A 113 -3.13 -10.17 1.73
CA GLY A 113 -3.86 -10.51 2.96
C GLY A 113 -4.45 -11.92 2.89
N LEU A 114 -5.77 -12.02 3.08
CA LEU A 114 -6.52 -13.27 2.97
C LEU A 114 -6.98 -13.60 1.54
N HIS A 115 -6.64 -12.77 0.56
CA HIS A 115 -6.96 -13.06 -0.83
C HIS A 115 -6.00 -14.11 -1.39
N ARG A 116 -6.42 -14.80 -2.45
CA ARG A 116 -5.51 -15.66 -3.20
C ARG A 116 -4.31 -14.85 -3.73
N LYS A 117 -3.21 -15.52 -3.95
CA LYS A 117 -2.03 -14.92 -4.59
C LYS A 117 -2.40 -14.32 -5.96
N ASN A 118 -1.79 -13.19 -6.28
CA ASN A 118 -1.92 -12.59 -7.61
C ASN A 118 -1.19 -13.46 -8.63
N THR A 119 -1.75 -13.57 -9.83
CA THR A 119 -1.08 -14.18 -10.97
C THR A 119 0.01 -13.25 -11.51
N GLU A 120 0.93 -13.77 -12.31
CA GLU A 120 1.94 -12.99 -13.02
C GLU A 120 1.32 -11.84 -13.83
N GLN A 121 0.24 -12.12 -14.57
CA GLN A 121 -0.46 -11.11 -15.36
C GLN A 121 -1.09 -10.01 -14.49
N GLU A 122 -1.64 -10.35 -13.32
CA GLU A 122 -2.19 -9.37 -12.40
C GLU A 122 -1.09 -8.48 -11.81
N ILE A 123 0.04 -9.04 -11.45
CA ILE A 123 1.22 -8.29 -10.99
C ILE A 123 1.72 -7.37 -12.09
N HIS A 124 1.81 -7.86 -13.32
CA HIS A 124 2.18 -7.05 -14.48
C HIS A 124 1.22 -5.88 -14.68
N ASN A 125 -0.08 -6.12 -14.60
CA ASN A 125 -1.09 -5.06 -14.72
C ASN A 125 -0.99 -4.01 -13.61
N ILE A 126 -0.66 -4.43 -12.39
CA ILE A 126 -0.48 -3.54 -11.22
C ILE A 126 0.75 -2.64 -11.41
N LEU A 127 1.87 -3.20 -11.82
CA LEU A 127 3.16 -2.51 -11.87
C LEU A 127 3.41 -1.80 -13.22
N GLY A 128 2.83 -2.33 -14.31
CA GLY A 128 3.12 -1.92 -15.68
C GLY A 128 4.40 -2.53 -16.23
N ASP A 129 4.61 -2.37 -17.53
CA ASP A 129 5.66 -3.05 -18.29
C ASP A 129 7.07 -2.76 -17.73
N GLU A 130 7.38 -1.50 -17.48
CA GLU A 130 8.71 -1.06 -17.07
C GLU A 130 9.12 -1.72 -15.73
N LEU A 131 8.34 -1.51 -14.68
CA LEU A 131 8.63 -2.03 -13.34
C LEU A 131 8.53 -3.57 -13.28
N PHE A 132 7.56 -4.15 -14.00
CA PHE A 132 7.42 -5.59 -14.04
C PHE A 132 8.66 -6.24 -14.66
N HIS A 133 9.10 -5.81 -15.84
CA HIS A 133 10.28 -6.37 -16.49
C HIS A 133 11.58 -6.07 -15.74
N GLU A 134 11.63 -4.96 -15.03
CA GLU A 134 12.80 -4.62 -14.23
C GLU A 134 13.03 -5.61 -13.08
N PHE A 135 11.98 -6.03 -12.35
CA PHE A 135 12.09 -6.79 -11.11
C PHE A 135 11.64 -8.25 -11.19
N TRP A 136 10.84 -8.64 -12.19
CA TRP A 136 10.26 -9.97 -12.27
C TRP A 136 11.30 -11.08 -12.48
N HIS A 137 12.16 -10.90 -13.45
CA HIS A 137 13.16 -11.92 -13.82
C HIS A 137 14.28 -12.11 -12.78
N THR A 138 14.40 -11.19 -11.85
CA THR A 138 15.35 -11.27 -10.73
C THR A 138 14.72 -11.83 -9.46
N HIS A 139 13.45 -12.26 -9.52
CA HIS A 139 12.67 -12.78 -8.38
C HIS A 139 12.52 -11.77 -7.23
N GLN A 140 12.54 -10.47 -7.56
CA GLN A 140 12.36 -9.38 -6.61
C GLN A 140 10.92 -8.89 -6.50
N ILE A 141 9.97 -9.64 -7.06
CA ILE A 141 8.54 -9.45 -6.87
C ILE A 141 7.94 -10.72 -6.33
N ILE A 142 7.32 -10.66 -5.15
CA ILE A 142 6.70 -11.80 -4.51
C ILE A 142 5.26 -11.50 -4.07
N ASN A 143 4.44 -12.53 -3.96
CA ASN A 143 3.18 -12.46 -3.22
C ASN A 143 3.47 -12.76 -1.74
N HIS A 144 2.87 -12.01 -0.83
CA HIS A 144 2.82 -12.41 0.56
C HIS A 144 1.99 -13.70 0.70
N ASP A 145 2.45 -14.60 1.54
CA ASP A 145 1.75 -15.82 1.91
C ASP A 145 1.64 -15.90 3.44
N SER A 146 0.43 -15.78 3.94
CA SER A 146 0.16 -15.84 5.39
C SER A 146 0.26 -17.25 5.98
N GLU A 147 0.39 -18.29 5.13
CA GLU A 147 0.55 -19.68 5.53
C GLU A 147 1.99 -20.21 5.31
N ASP A 148 2.87 -19.39 4.78
CA ASP A 148 4.30 -19.69 4.62
C ASP A 148 5.06 -19.40 5.91
N TYR A 149 4.95 -20.28 6.88
CA TYR A 149 5.56 -20.11 8.22
C TYR A 149 7.08 -20.02 8.20
N ASP A 150 7.75 -20.50 7.16
CA ASP A 150 9.21 -20.39 7.01
C ASP A 150 9.65 -18.94 6.72
N HIS A 151 8.71 -18.12 6.20
CA HIS A 151 8.93 -16.71 5.92
C HIS A 151 8.09 -15.77 6.81
N LEU A 152 7.66 -16.25 7.96
CA LEU A 152 7.01 -15.44 8.99
C LEU A 152 7.89 -15.36 10.25
N VAL A 153 7.96 -14.20 10.84
CA VAL A 153 8.62 -13.94 12.12
C VAL A 153 7.55 -13.86 13.21
N ASP A 154 7.72 -14.63 14.27
CA ASP A 154 6.86 -14.58 15.46
C ASP A 154 7.29 -13.38 16.32
N LEU A 155 6.40 -12.42 16.49
CA LEU A 155 6.60 -11.22 17.32
C LEU A 155 6.02 -11.39 18.73
N GLY A 156 5.45 -12.56 19.04
CA GLY A 156 4.82 -12.86 20.32
C GLY A 156 3.32 -13.09 20.20
N THR A 157 2.59 -12.90 21.28
CA THR A 157 1.16 -13.16 21.38
C THR A 157 0.40 -11.95 21.91
N THR A 158 -0.84 -11.80 21.46
CA THR A 158 -1.77 -10.83 22.02
C THR A 158 -2.20 -11.22 23.44
N ASP A 159 -2.85 -10.31 24.17
CA ASP A 159 -3.44 -10.59 25.49
C ASP A 159 -4.51 -11.71 25.43
N ARG A 160 -5.02 -12.03 24.26
CA ARG A 160 -5.99 -13.13 24.02
C ARG A 160 -5.30 -14.46 23.69
N GLY A 161 -3.98 -14.46 23.53
CA GLY A 161 -3.18 -15.64 23.18
C GLY A 161 -3.07 -15.89 21.67
N ASP A 162 -3.50 -14.96 20.82
CA ASP A 162 -3.36 -15.09 19.38
C ASP A 162 -1.91 -14.76 18.96
N PRO A 163 -1.28 -15.55 18.07
CA PRO A 163 0.07 -15.27 17.59
C PRO A 163 0.11 -14.00 16.73
N VAL A 164 1.16 -13.23 16.88
CA VAL A 164 1.44 -12.05 16.04
C VAL A 164 2.57 -12.40 15.09
N LEU A 165 2.25 -12.62 13.84
CA LEU A 165 3.21 -13.01 12.82
C LEU A 165 3.40 -11.90 11.80
N MET A 166 4.64 -11.67 11.39
CA MET A 166 5.02 -10.66 10.39
C MET A 166 5.81 -11.30 9.26
N ASN A 167 5.62 -10.80 8.04
CA ASN A 167 6.42 -11.24 6.91
C ASN A 167 7.90 -10.92 7.15
N LYS A 168 8.76 -11.94 7.00
CA LYS A 168 10.18 -11.84 7.31
C LYS A 168 10.90 -10.77 6.48
N TYR A 169 10.58 -10.65 5.20
CA TYR A 169 11.23 -9.65 4.34
C TYR A 169 10.88 -8.21 4.73
N VAL A 170 9.69 -8.00 5.31
CA VAL A 170 9.29 -6.69 5.84
C VAL A 170 9.96 -6.43 7.19
N TYR A 171 10.14 -7.49 7.99
CA TYR A 171 10.77 -7.38 9.30
C TYR A 171 12.29 -7.11 9.21
N ASP A 172 12.96 -7.70 8.22
CA ASP A 172 14.41 -7.64 8.04
C ASP A 172 14.89 -6.43 7.21
N SER A 173 13.95 -5.61 6.64
CA SER A 173 14.28 -4.46 5.77
C SER A 173 14.52 -3.15 6.50
#